data_d4f414437dabcc8e9e24c260227ddf19
#
_entry.id   d4f414437dabcc8e9e24c260227ddf19
#
_cell.length_a   1.000
_cell.length_b   1.000
_cell.length_c   1.000
_cell.angle_alpha   90.00
_cell.angle_beta   90.00
_cell.angle_gamma   90.00
#
_symmetry.space_group_name_H-M   'P 1'
#
loop_
_entity.id
_entity.type
_entity.pdbx_description
1 polymer ?
#
loop_
_entity_poly.entity_id
_entity_poly.type
_entity_poly.pdbx_seq_one_letter_code
_entity_poly.pdbx_strand_id
1 'polypeptide(L)'
;VLGICVIIFAVQIIRAGGFGFETIINSFMVAVSLAVAAIPEGLAAVVTVVLSIGVTNMSKRNAIIRRLTAVETLGCAQIICSDKTGTLTQNKMTVVDCFCEDEKHLATAMALCCDAELDKDGTVTGEPTEAALVVWAHKLELPKYDLKDDFPRSGEAPFDSGRKMMSTVHRVGNDYIQYTKGAPDVVLDRCSHYLKDSKPVPMTKEYREEILKANKAMADRALRVLACAERKYTTEPASYEADDLEKDLCFTGLSGMIDPVRPEVQAAITECKSAGIRAIMITGDHIDTAMAIARELGILTEDKKAITGSMLNDMSDDEFARELENISVYARVQPEHKTRIVNAWRAAGYVTAMTGDGVNDAPSIKSADIGVGMGITGTDVTKNVADMVLTDDNFATIVGAVEEGRRIYDNIRKAIQFLLGSNMSEVISIFVATLMGFTILKPVHLLWINLVTDCFPALALGMEKAEPDIMQRKPRDAKAGVFAGGMGFDVGYQGLMVAVLVLTSFFLGHFMETGNFEITDSAHGTTMAFLTMSMAEIFHSFNMRSQRGSIFKLKGQNMILLIAAVGTLIATTLVCEVELLANAFQFTSVSLEEYLVAIGLGVLVIPIVEIVKFIQRKFVKN
;
A
#
# COMPACT_ATOMS: atom_id res chain seq x y z
N VAL A 1 -15.24 23.46 -25.04
CA VAL A 1 -14.17 24.18 -25.79
C VAL A 1 -14.56 24.36 -27.26
N LEU A 2 -14.74 23.27 -28.05
CA LEU A 2 -15.08 23.39 -29.49
C LEU A 2 -16.28 24.31 -29.75
N GLY A 3 -17.35 24.24 -28.94
CA GLY A 3 -18.50 25.15 -29.02
C GLY A 3 -18.11 26.63 -28.83
N ILE A 4 -17.21 26.90 -27.86
CA ILE A 4 -16.71 28.25 -27.59
C ILE A 4 -15.85 28.75 -28.74
N CYS A 5 -14.97 27.91 -29.31
CA CYS A 5 -14.15 28.25 -30.48
C CYS A 5 -15.00 28.63 -31.70
N VAL A 6 -16.08 27.87 -31.94
CA VAL A 6 -17.04 28.18 -33.03
C VAL A 6 -17.77 29.49 -32.79
N ILE A 7 -18.19 29.78 -31.54
CA ILE A 7 -18.83 31.03 -31.17
C ILE A 7 -17.86 32.22 -31.39
N ILE A 8 -16.60 32.09 -30.91
CA ILE A 8 -15.57 33.14 -31.10
C ILE A 8 -15.31 33.40 -32.57
N PHE A 9 -15.12 32.33 -33.36
CA PHE A 9 -14.94 32.46 -34.80
C PHE A 9 -16.09 33.23 -35.43
N ALA A 10 -17.34 32.86 -35.11
CA ALA A 10 -18.51 33.54 -35.63
C ALA A 10 -18.62 35.02 -35.21
N VAL A 11 -18.38 35.28 -33.92
CA VAL A 11 -18.42 36.65 -33.37
C VAL A 11 -17.39 37.55 -34.02
N GLN A 12 -16.17 37.09 -34.25
CA GLN A 12 -15.11 37.85 -34.89
C GLN A 12 -15.44 38.17 -36.37
N ILE A 13 -15.96 37.22 -37.11
CA ILE A 13 -16.41 37.43 -38.50
C ILE A 13 -17.54 38.46 -38.57
N ILE A 14 -18.53 38.37 -37.68
CA ILE A 14 -19.64 39.33 -37.61
C ILE A 14 -19.15 40.75 -37.30
N ARG A 15 -18.20 40.87 -36.35
CA ARG A 15 -17.62 42.15 -35.94
C ARG A 15 -16.79 42.82 -37.06
N ALA A 16 -16.05 42.02 -37.79
CA ALA A 16 -15.23 42.53 -38.91
C ALA A 16 -16.07 42.98 -40.12
N GLY A 17 -17.39 42.73 -40.10
CA GLY A 17 -18.31 43.20 -41.13
C GLY A 17 -18.16 42.56 -42.50
N GLY A 18 -17.47 41.39 -42.62
CA GLY A 18 -17.31 40.72 -43.88
C GLY A 18 -16.44 39.47 -43.87
N PHE A 19 -16.53 38.66 -44.95
CA PHE A 19 -15.79 37.42 -45.15
C PHE A 19 -14.47 37.66 -45.92
N GLY A 20 -13.73 38.74 -45.58
CA GLY A 20 -12.39 38.96 -46.16
C GLY A 20 -11.43 37.81 -45.77
N PHE A 21 -10.51 37.45 -46.69
CA PHE A 21 -9.54 36.36 -46.48
C PHE A 21 -8.69 36.59 -45.20
N GLU A 22 -8.21 37.78 -44.98
CA GLU A 22 -7.46 38.16 -43.73
C GLU A 22 -8.32 38.03 -42.47
N THR A 23 -9.58 38.44 -42.52
CA THR A 23 -10.52 38.33 -41.41
C THR A 23 -10.77 36.89 -41.05
N ILE A 24 -10.98 36.02 -42.05
CA ILE A 24 -11.19 34.57 -41.84
C ILE A 24 -9.95 33.96 -41.19
N ILE A 25 -8.75 34.24 -41.71
CA ILE A 25 -7.49 33.73 -41.15
C ILE A 25 -7.30 34.21 -39.71
N ASN A 26 -7.47 35.47 -39.45
CA ASN A 26 -7.27 36.02 -38.09
C ASN A 26 -8.30 35.43 -37.09
N SER A 27 -9.56 35.33 -37.48
CA SER A 27 -10.61 34.74 -36.67
C SER A 27 -10.35 33.24 -36.40
N PHE A 28 -9.87 32.53 -37.44
CA PHE A 28 -9.47 31.14 -37.30
C PHE A 28 -8.27 30.96 -36.36
N MET A 29 -7.25 31.80 -36.51
CA MET A 29 -6.08 31.78 -35.62
C MET A 29 -6.44 32.00 -34.15
N VAL A 30 -7.35 32.93 -33.85
CA VAL A 30 -7.81 33.17 -32.47
C VAL A 30 -8.61 31.97 -31.95
N ALA A 31 -9.49 31.37 -32.76
CA ALA A 31 -10.25 30.19 -32.39
C ALA A 31 -9.33 28.96 -32.14
N VAL A 32 -8.29 28.79 -32.98
CA VAL A 32 -7.27 27.74 -32.78
C VAL A 32 -6.44 28.01 -31.53
N SER A 33 -6.02 29.26 -31.28
CA SER A 33 -5.30 29.63 -30.07
C SER A 33 -6.07 29.31 -28.81
N LEU A 34 -7.38 29.58 -28.81
CA LEU A 34 -8.25 29.21 -27.71
C LEU A 34 -8.39 27.69 -27.55
N ALA A 35 -8.47 26.96 -28.67
CA ALA A 35 -8.52 25.49 -28.62
C ALA A 35 -7.23 24.91 -28.03
N VAL A 36 -6.08 25.47 -28.36
CA VAL A 36 -4.77 25.08 -27.80
C VAL A 36 -4.70 25.43 -26.31
N ALA A 37 -5.08 26.66 -25.93
CA ALA A 37 -5.12 27.08 -24.53
C ALA A 37 -5.97 26.19 -23.63
N ALA A 38 -6.99 25.57 -24.18
CA ALA A 38 -7.88 24.66 -23.43
C ALA A 38 -7.34 23.24 -23.25
N ILE A 39 -6.22 22.89 -23.86
CA ILE A 39 -5.60 21.56 -23.76
C ILE A 39 -4.43 21.64 -22.77
N PRO A 40 -4.50 20.94 -21.62
CA PRO A 40 -3.38 20.91 -20.69
C PRO A 40 -2.27 20.00 -21.21
N GLU A 41 -1.36 20.54 -22.01
CA GLU A 41 -0.30 19.78 -22.71
C GLU A 41 0.62 19.07 -21.73
N GLY A 42 0.88 19.67 -20.56
CA GLY A 42 1.70 19.08 -19.50
C GLY A 42 1.06 17.90 -18.77
N LEU A 43 -0.26 17.68 -18.88
CA LEU A 43 -0.98 16.73 -18.05
C LEU A 43 -0.47 15.29 -18.19
N ALA A 44 -0.28 14.81 -19.40
CA ALA A 44 0.18 13.45 -19.63
C ALA A 44 1.61 13.23 -19.08
N ALA A 45 2.48 14.20 -19.26
CA ALA A 45 3.84 14.16 -18.73
C ALA A 45 3.84 14.18 -17.19
N VAL A 46 3.06 15.08 -16.58
CA VAL A 46 2.93 15.19 -15.12
C VAL A 46 2.43 13.90 -14.51
N VAL A 47 1.34 13.32 -15.03
CA VAL A 47 0.78 12.05 -14.52
C VAL A 47 1.81 10.92 -14.63
N THR A 48 2.50 10.81 -15.76
CA THR A 48 3.52 9.76 -15.98
C THR A 48 4.69 9.90 -15.00
N VAL A 49 5.20 11.11 -14.80
CA VAL A 49 6.31 11.37 -13.86
C VAL A 49 5.89 11.11 -12.41
N VAL A 50 4.68 11.53 -12.01
CA VAL A 50 4.14 11.30 -10.66
C VAL A 50 3.99 9.80 -10.38
N LEU A 51 3.44 9.04 -11.32
CA LEU A 51 3.34 7.58 -11.22
C LEU A 51 4.73 6.94 -11.12
N SER A 52 5.70 7.36 -11.95
CA SER A 52 7.06 6.81 -11.93
C SER A 52 7.77 7.03 -10.59
N ILE A 53 7.66 8.25 -10.04
CA ILE A 53 8.20 8.58 -8.71
C ILE A 53 7.50 7.75 -7.63
N GLY A 54 6.18 7.62 -7.71
CA GLY A 54 5.39 6.82 -6.77
C GLY A 54 5.81 5.36 -6.76
N VAL A 55 5.93 4.73 -7.94
CA VAL A 55 6.41 3.36 -8.07
C VAL A 55 7.82 3.18 -7.54
N THR A 56 8.71 4.15 -7.78
CA THR A 56 10.06 4.16 -7.22
C THR A 56 10.03 4.19 -5.69
N ASN A 57 9.13 4.96 -5.09
CA ASN A 57 8.97 5.01 -3.64
C ASN A 57 8.39 3.72 -3.07
N MET A 58 7.42 3.11 -3.76
CA MET A 58 6.88 1.79 -3.39
C MET A 58 7.98 0.72 -3.40
N SER A 59 8.84 0.71 -4.44
CA SER A 59 9.96 -0.21 -4.53
C SER A 59 10.96 -0.06 -3.38
N LYS A 60 11.24 1.18 -2.94
CA LYS A 60 12.09 1.44 -1.76
C LYS A 60 11.46 0.94 -0.45
N ARG A 61 10.16 0.69 -0.44
CA ARG A 61 9.39 0.15 0.69
C ARG A 61 9.00 -1.32 0.46
N ASN A 62 9.80 -2.08 -0.28
CA ASN A 62 9.65 -3.50 -0.55
C ASN A 62 8.43 -3.90 -1.40
N ALA A 63 7.74 -2.96 -2.05
CA ALA A 63 6.62 -3.23 -2.95
C ALA A 63 7.03 -2.94 -4.40
N ILE A 64 7.29 -3.98 -5.19
CA ILE A 64 7.64 -3.87 -6.61
C ILE A 64 6.36 -3.92 -7.44
N ILE A 65 6.00 -2.80 -8.06
CA ILE A 65 4.85 -2.71 -8.97
C ILE A 65 5.26 -3.19 -10.35
N ARG A 66 4.51 -4.13 -10.89
CA ARG A 66 4.72 -4.69 -12.24
C ARG A 66 3.83 -4.06 -13.30
N ARG A 67 2.67 -3.54 -12.90
CA ARG A 67 1.71 -2.86 -13.77
C ARG A 67 1.33 -1.51 -13.19
N LEU A 68 1.56 -0.43 -13.92
CA LEU A 68 1.30 0.94 -13.45
C LEU A 68 -0.18 1.18 -13.07
N THR A 69 -1.11 0.53 -13.76
CA THR A 69 -2.55 0.61 -13.46
C THR A 69 -2.89 0.06 -12.07
N ALA A 70 -2.09 -0.87 -11.53
CA ALA A 70 -2.29 -1.42 -10.20
C ALA A 70 -2.12 -0.37 -9.08
N VAL A 71 -1.33 0.68 -9.31
CA VAL A 71 -1.11 1.76 -8.33
C VAL A 71 -2.41 2.47 -7.99
N GLU A 72 -3.20 2.80 -9.02
CA GLU A 72 -4.48 3.47 -8.83
C GLU A 72 -5.50 2.55 -8.16
N THR A 73 -5.59 1.29 -8.63
CA THR A 73 -6.48 0.27 -8.08
C THR A 73 -6.15 -0.03 -6.62
N LEU A 74 -4.86 -0.07 -6.27
CA LEU A 74 -4.36 -0.31 -4.92
C LEU A 74 -4.86 0.76 -3.93
N GLY A 75 -4.86 2.04 -4.35
CA GLY A 75 -5.44 3.13 -3.56
C GLY A 75 -6.94 3.02 -3.31
N CYS A 76 -7.65 2.20 -4.09
CA CYS A 76 -9.08 1.91 -3.96
C CYS A 76 -9.37 0.60 -3.20
N ALA A 77 -8.35 -0.16 -2.79
CA ALA A 77 -8.53 -1.46 -2.16
C ALA A 77 -9.48 -1.39 -0.95
N GLN A 78 -10.44 -2.31 -0.92
CA GLN A 78 -11.45 -2.43 0.14
C GLN A 78 -11.33 -3.76 0.87
N ILE A 79 -10.91 -4.80 0.16
CA ILE A 79 -10.72 -6.15 0.69
C ILE A 79 -9.28 -6.59 0.40
N ILE A 80 -8.61 -7.12 1.40
CA ILE A 80 -7.31 -7.79 1.26
C ILE A 80 -7.47 -9.22 1.72
N CYS A 81 -7.56 -10.14 0.76
CA CYS A 81 -7.52 -11.57 0.99
C CYS A 81 -6.07 -12.01 1.16
N SER A 82 -5.69 -12.38 2.37
CA SER A 82 -4.32 -12.77 2.70
C SER A 82 -4.20 -14.24 3.01
N ASP A 83 -3.22 -14.90 2.40
CA ASP A 83 -2.77 -16.18 2.91
C ASP A 83 -2.16 -15.98 4.32
N LYS A 84 -2.29 -16.97 5.18
CA LYS A 84 -1.75 -16.92 6.54
C LYS A 84 -0.24 -17.08 6.53
N THR A 85 0.23 -18.21 5.94
CA THR A 85 1.62 -18.67 6.06
C THR A 85 2.56 -17.78 5.28
N GLY A 86 3.63 -17.31 5.91
CA GLY A 86 4.65 -16.47 5.28
C GLY A 86 4.24 -15.01 5.07
N THR A 87 2.94 -14.68 5.06
CA THR A 87 2.44 -13.31 4.87
C THR A 87 2.03 -12.66 6.20
N LEU A 88 1.10 -13.28 6.93
CA LEU A 88 0.69 -12.85 8.27
C LEU A 88 1.61 -13.38 9.35
N THR A 89 2.22 -14.54 9.10
CA THR A 89 3.17 -15.22 9.98
C THR A 89 4.57 -15.24 9.38
N GLN A 90 5.56 -15.64 10.19
CA GLN A 90 6.98 -15.60 9.80
C GLN A 90 7.41 -16.77 8.92
N ASN A 91 6.54 -17.76 8.68
CA ASN A 91 6.85 -19.04 8.04
C ASN A 91 8.04 -19.75 8.72
N LYS A 92 8.09 -19.64 10.04
CA LYS A 92 9.16 -20.19 10.87
C LYS A 92 8.59 -20.76 12.15
N MET A 93 8.49 -22.09 12.21
CA MET A 93 8.07 -22.76 13.44
C MET A 93 8.97 -22.34 14.60
N THR A 94 8.37 -22.07 15.75
CA THR A 94 9.09 -21.62 16.96
C THR A 94 8.46 -22.30 18.18
N VAL A 95 9.30 -22.86 19.06
CA VAL A 95 8.84 -23.36 20.35
C VAL A 95 8.53 -22.15 21.25
N VAL A 96 7.29 -22.07 21.75
CA VAL A 96 6.79 -20.94 22.55
C VAL A 96 6.30 -21.36 23.92
N ASP A 97 6.16 -22.65 24.16
CA ASP A 97 5.70 -23.19 25.45
C ASP A 97 6.27 -24.59 25.67
N CYS A 98 6.42 -25.01 26.92
CA CYS A 98 6.80 -26.36 27.28
C CYS A 98 6.13 -26.77 28.60
N PHE A 99 5.89 -28.08 28.76
CA PHE A 99 5.47 -28.71 30.00
C PHE A 99 6.50 -29.76 30.38
N CYS A 100 7.37 -29.44 31.30
CA CYS A 100 8.47 -30.30 31.74
C CYS A 100 8.94 -29.88 33.12
N GLU A 101 9.76 -30.73 33.75
CA GLU A 101 10.44 -30.40 34.99
C GLU A 101 11.73 -29.58 34.73
N ASP A 102 12.50 -29.96 33.72
CA ASP A 102 13.76 -29.33 33.30
C ASP A 102 13.70 -29.00 31.80
N GLU A 103 13.63 -27.68 31.52
CA GLU A 103 13.55 -27.19 30.15
C GLU A 103 14.82 -27.48 29.34
N LYS A 104 16.00 -27.37 29.96
CA LYS A 104 17.27 -27.65 29.28
C LYS A 104 17.39 -29.13 28.91
N HIS A 105 16.97 -30.01 29.81
CA HIS A 105 16.96 -31.46 29.53
C HIS A 105 15.99 -31.82 28.41
N LEU A 106 14.78 -31.27 28.44
CA LEU A 106 13.82 -31.46 27.36
C LEU A 106 14.32 -30.93 26.00
N ALA A 107 14.90 -29.72 25.99
CA ALA A 107 15.44 -29.13 24.77
C ALA A 107 16.62 -29.95 24.19
N THR A 108 17.51 -30.47 25.05
CA THR A 108 18.58 -31.39 24.67
C THR A 108 18.02 -32.65 24.01
N ALA A 109 17.07 -33.31 24.67
CA ALA A 109 16.43 -34.53 24.17
C ALA A 109 15.77 -34.30 22.80
N MET A 110 15.00 -33.20 22.69
CA MET A 110 14.31 -32.83 21.45
C MET A 110 15.30 -32.48 20.31
N ALA A 111 16.38 -31.75 20.58
CA ALA A 111 17.39 -31.40 19.57
C ALA A 111 18.21 -32.61 19.09
N LEU A 112 18.55 -33.53 19.99
CA LEU A 112 19.26 -34.76 19.64
C LEU A 112 18.37 -35.73 18.86
N CYS A 113 17.09 -35.79 19.18
CA CYS A 113 16.11 -36.61 18.48
C CYS A 113 15.55 -35.88 17.23
N CYS A 114 16.42 -35.29 16.42
CA CYS A 114 16.11 -34.55 15.19
C CYS A 114 17.15 -34.83 14.11
N ASP A 115 16.72 -34.72 12.85
CA ASP A 115 17.62 -34.76 11.68
C ASP A 115 18.01 -33.35 11.19
N ALA A 116 17.29 -32.31 11.62
CA ALA A 116 17.66 -30.93 11.34
C ALA A 116 19.03 -30.59 11.96
N GLU A 117 19.86 -29.85 11.22
CA GLU A 117 21.21 -29.48 11.60
C GLU A 117 21.33 -27.96 11.82
N LEU A 118 22.21 -27.59 12.76
CA LEU A 118 22.57 -26.20 13.04
C LEU A 118 24.04 -26.01 12.71
N ASP A 119 24.35 -25.10 11.80
CA ASP A 119 25.70 -24.70 11.48
C ASP A 119 26.23 -23.65 12.47
N LYS A 120 27.58 -23.50 12.54
CA LYS A 120 28.23 -22.53 13.44
C LYS A 120 27.94 -21.06 13.12
N ASP A 121 27.46 -20.77 11.91
CA ASP A 121 26.99 -19.44 11.50
C ASP A 121 25.55 -19.16 11.92
N GLY A 122 24.87 -20.12 12.56
CA GLY A 122 23.48 -20.02 13.03
C GLY A 122 22.43 -20.42 11.99
N THR A 123 22.85 -20.90 10.81
CA THR A 123 21.93 -21.41 9.79
C THR A 123 21.40 -22.78 10.19
N VAL A 124 20.09 -22.99 10.08
CA VAL A 124 19.44 -24.27 10.36
C VAL A 124 18.89 -24.85 9.08
N THR A 125 19.25 -26.12 8.82
CA THR A 125 18.75 -26.91 7.69
C THR A 125 17.98 -28.10 8.18
N GLY A 126 16.83 -28.39 7.56
CA GLY A 126 15.96 -29.51 7.92
C GLY A 126 14.48 -29.16 7.86
N GLU A 127 13.67 -30.08 8.30
CA GLU A 127 12.21 -29.95 8.35
C GLU A 127 11.82 -28.87 9.37
N PRO A 128 10.86 -27.96 9.07
CA PRO A 128 10.55 -26.78 9.92
C PRO A 128 10.25 -27.09 11.38
N THR A 129 9.59 -28.21 11.66
CA THR A 129 9.24 -28.66 13.02
C THR A 129 10.50 -29.02 13.81
N GLU A 130 11.42 -29.74 13.17
CA GLU A 130 12.71 -30.12 13.78
C GLU A 130 13.66 -28.93 13.91
N ALA A 131 13.71 -28.09 12.90
CA ALA A 131 14.47 -26.83 12.93
C ALA A 131 14.07 -25.96 14.15
N ALA A 132 12.77 -25.91 14.48
CA ALA A 132 12.27 -25.19 15.66
C ALA A 132 12.85 -25.73 16.98
N LEU A 133 12.95 -27.05 17.12
CA LEU A 133 13.50 -27.71 18.31
C LEU A 133 15.00 -27.44 18.46
N VAL A 134 15.74 -27.49 17.36
CA VAL A 134 17.18 -27.22 17.33
C VAL A 134 17.47 -25.74 17.65
N VAL A 135 16.68 -24.81 17.09
CA VAL A 135 16.77 -23.37 17.41
C VAL A 135 16.44 -23.08 18.86
N TRP A 136 15.44 -23.79 19.41
CA TRP A 136 15.08 -23.64 20.82
C TRP A 136 16.21 -24.08 21.75
N ALA A 137 16.83 -25.24 21.51
CA ALA A 137 18.00 -25.68 22.26
C ALA A 137 19.17 -24.68 22.15
N HIS A 138 19.44 -24.17 20.95
CA HIS A 138 20.48 -23.14 20.75
C HIS A 138 20.21 -21.85 21.57
N LYS A 139 18.98 -21.40 21.66
CA LYS A 139 18.60 -20.23 22.51
C LYS A 139 18.82 -20.47 24.01
N LEU A 140 18.82 -21.73 24.44
CA LEU A 140 19.13 -22.12 25.82
C LEU A 140 20.64 -22.39 26.04
N GLU A 141 21.48 -21.96 25.09
CA GLU A 141 22.92 -22.17 25.08
C GLU A 141 23.35 -23.64 24.94
N LEU A 142 22.53 -24.44 24.22
CA LEU A 142 22.75 -25.85 23.95
C LEU A 142 22.76 -26.10 22.42
N PRO A 143 23.80 -25.61 21.71
CA PRO A 143 23.85 -25.76 20.26
C PRO A 143 24.06 -27.23 19.88
N LYS A 144 23.31 -27.69 18.87
CA LYS A 144 23.29 -29.10 18.45
C LYS A 144 24.67 -29.65 18.07
N TYR A 145 25.56 -28.82 17.49
CA TYR A 145 26.91 -29.28 17.14
C TYR A 145 27.74 -29.65 18.36
N ASP A 146 27.61 -28.96 19.52
CA ASP A 146 28.27 -29.34 20.77
C ASP A 146 27.58 -30.56 21.40
N LEU A 147 26.23 -30.61 21.37
CA LEU A 147 25.48 -31.75 21.89
C LEU A 147 25.82 -33.06 21.16
N LYS A 148 26.11 -33.03 19.85
CA LYS A 148 26.51 -34.21 19.08
C LYS A 148 27.87 -34.75 19.49
N ASP A 149 28.78 -33.88 19.91
CA ASP A 149 30.09 -34.27 20.41
C ASP A 149 29.98 -34.95 21.78
N ASP A 150 29.10 -34.43 22.67
CA ASP A 150 28.87 -34.99 24.00
C ASP A 150 27.99 -36.25 23.96
N PHE A 151 27.05 -36.35 23.01
CA PHE A 151 26.05 -37.41 22.85
C PHE A 151 26.06 -37.97 21.41
N PRO A 152 27.12 -38.65 20.97
CA PRO A 152 27.17 -39.19 19.62
C PRO A 152 26.06 -40.19 19.37
N ARG A 153 25.35 -40.07 18.23
CA ARG A 153 24.26 -40.95 17.83
C ARG A 153 24.84 -42.32 17.45
N SER A 154 24.33 -43.39 18.09
CA SER A 154 24.72 -44.78 17.81
C SER A 154 23.76 -45.46 16.86
N GLY A 155 22.47 -45.12 16.90
CA GLY A 155 21.45 -45.70 16.03
C GLY A 155 20.12 -45.00 16.17
N GLU A 156 19.16 -45.39 15.36
CA GLU A 156 17.84 -44.76 15.31
C GLU A 156 16.75 -45.67 14.79
N ALA A 157 15.50 -45.38 15.19
CA ALA A 157 14.28 -45.74 14.49
C ALA A 157 13.73 -44.47 13.85
N PRO A 158 13.83 -44.29 12.52
CA PRO A 158 13.48 -43.04 11.84
C PRO A 158 11.99 -42.74 11.96
N PHE A 159 11.62 -41.48 11.68
CA PHE A 159 10.21 -41.07 11.75
C PHE A 159 9.34 -41.88 10.78
N ASP A 160 8.23 -42.34 11.28
CA ASP A 160 7.21 -43.00 10.49
C ASP A 160 5.82 -42.38 10.75
N SER A 161 5.13 -42.03 9.69
CA SER A 161 3.84 -41.35 9.77
C SER A 161 2.71 -42.21 10.35
N GLY A 162 2.81 -43.56 10.26
CA GLY A 162 1.87 -44.50 10.85
C GLY A 162 2.05 -44.61 12.36
N ARG A 163 3.32 -44.62 12.82
CA ARG A 163 3.70 -44.63 14.24
C ARG A 163 3.65 -43.23 14.87
N LYS A 164 3.78 -42.17 14.07
CA LYS A 164 3.83 -40.75 14.48
C LYS A 164 4.90 -40.44 15.50
N MET A 165 6.02 -41.14 15.47
CA MET A 165 7.17 -40.91 16.35
C MET A 165 8.48 -41.34 15.69
N MET A 166 9.59 -40.91 16.30
CA MET A 166 10.94 -41.37 15.99
C MET A 166 11.75 -41.52 17.28
N SER A 167 12.78 -42.36 17.23
CA SER A 167 13.70 -42.59 18.34
C SER A 167 15.14 -42.54 17.89
N THR A 168 16.00 -41.93 18.69
CA THR A 168 17.45 -41.89 18.47
C THR A 168 18.16 -42.40 19.73
N VAL A 169 19.24 -43.14 19.56
CA VAL A 169 20.06 -43.65 20.65
C VAL A 169 21.42 -42.97 20.63
N HIS A 170 21.85 -42.51 21.76
CA HIS A 170 23.09 -41.76 21.94
C HIS A 170 23.97 -42.38 23.00
N ARG A 171 25.27 -42.33 22.78
CA ARG A 171 26.26 -42.78 23.75
C ARG A 171 26.58 -41.68 24.77
N VAL A 172 26.61 -42.03 26.07
CA VAL A 172 26.93 -41.11 27.17
C VAL A 172 27.99 -41.76 28.06
N GLY A 173 29.26 -41.53 27.78
CA GLY A 173 30.35 -42.24 28.43
C GLY A 173 30.33 -43.74 28.13
N ASN A 174 30.04 -44.58 29.14
CA ASN A 174 29.92 -46.05 28.97
C ASN A 174 28.46 -46.51 28.83
N ASP A 175 27.50 -45.63 29.07
CA ASP A 175 26.07 -45.91 29.02
C ASP A 175 25.45 -45.38 27.71
N TYR A 176 24.18 -45.68 27.45
CA TYR A 176 23.42 -45.20 26.31
C TYR A 176 22.10 -44.59 26.78
N ILE A 177 21.68 -43.56 26.10
CA ILE A 177 20.39 -42.90 26.30
C ILE A 177 19.63 -42.87 24.98
N GLN A 178 18.39 -43.28 25.01
CA GLN A 178 17.45 -43.14 23.92
C GLN A 178 16.58 -41.92 24.18
N TYR A 179 16.34 -41.13 23.14
CA TYR A 179 15.30 -40.14 23.11
C TYR A 179 14.27 -40.49 22.06
N THR A 180 13.00 -40.35 22.42
CA THR A 180 11.84 -40.60 21.54
C THR A 180 10.98 -39.37 21.49
N LYS A 181 10.70 -38.82 20.30
CA LYS A 181 9.74 -37.73 20.12
C LYS A 181 8.60 -38.15 19.21
N GLY A 182 7.43 -37.57 19.41
CA GLY A 182 6.27 -37.88 18.58
C GLY A 182 4.98 -37.21 19.02
N ALA A 183 3.88 -37.65 18.48
CA ALA A 183 2.55 -37.19 18.87
C ALA A 183 2.28 -37.52 20.36
N PRO A 184 1.76 -36.53 21.15
CA PRO A 184 1.61 -36.67 22.59
C PRO A 184 0.80 -37.91 23.04
N ASP A 185 -0.28 -38.20 22.34
CA ASP A 185 -1.14 -39.37 22.60
C ASP A 185 -0.35 -40.67 22.43
N VAL A 186 0.39 -40.80 21.36
CA VAL A 186 1.12 -42.03 21.02
C VAL A 186 2.34 -42.22 21.90
N VAL A 187 3.15 -41.18 22.14
CA VAL A 187 4.32 -41.26 23.03
C VAL A 187 3.89 -41.60 24.47
N LEU A 188 2.82 -40.94 24.96
CA LEU A 188 2.33 -41.13 26.32
C LEU A 188 1.81 -42.57 26.53
N ASP A 189 1.27 -43.22 25.50
CA ASP A 189 0.84 -44.62 25.57
C ASP A 189 2.02 -45.63 25.67
N ARG A 190 3.22 -45.20 25.29
CA ARG A 190 4.47 -45.95 25.39
C ARG A 190 5.24 -45.70 26.70
N CYS A 191 4.77 -44.75 27.53
CA CYS A 191 5.43 -44.35 28.76
C CYS A 191 4.89 -45.14 29.96
N SER A 192 5.79 -45.84 30.63
CA SER A 192 5.54 -46.52 31.91
C SER A 192 5.99 -45.67 33.11
N HIS A 193 6.86 -44.66 32.89
CA HIS A 193 7.44 -43.79 33.89
C HIS A 193 7.38 -42.34 33.43
N TYR A 194 7.63 -41.41 34.37
CA TYR A 194 7.90 -39.98 34.10
C TYR A 194 9.08 -39.51 34.96
N LEU A 195 9.74 -38.46 34.55
CA LEU A 195 10.83 -37.85 35.31
C LEU A 195 10.25 -37.02 36.47
N LYS A 196 10.81 -37.23 37.67
CA LYS A 196 10.60 -36.42 38.85
C LYS A 196 11.92 -36.30 39.63
N ASP A 197 12.39 -35.09 39.90
CA ASP A 197 13.72 -34.82 40.50
C ASP A 197 14.84 -35.53 39.71
N SER A 198 14.76 -35.51 38.38
CA SER A 198 15.67 -36.20 37.43
C SER A 198 15.73 -37.74 37.59
N LYS A 199 14.75 -38.36 38.26
CA LYS A 199 14.64 -39.81 38.44
C LYS A 199 13.36 -40.36 37.82
N PRO A 200 13.39 -41.54 37.23
CA PRO A 200 12.20 -42.19 36.72
C PRO A 200 11.29 -42.64 37.86
N VAL A 201 10.04 -42.19 37.82
CA VAL A 201 8.97 -42.59 38.77
C VAL A 201 7.85 -43.23 37.97
N PRO A 202 7.22 -44.33 38.49
CA PRO A 202 6.11 -44.99 37.79
C PRO A 202 4.99 -43.99 37.42
N MET A 203 4.45 -44.12 36.22
CA MET A 203 3.38 -43.24 35.71
C MET A 203 2.10 -43.47 36.55
N THR A 204 1.59 -42.39 37.17
CA THR A 204 0.31 -42.42 37.88
C THR A 204 -0.82 -41.91 36.99
N LYS A 205 -2.06 -42.27 37.34
CA LYS A 205 -3.24 -41.83 36.60
C LYS A 205 -3.37 -40.28 36.67
N GLU A 206 -3.11 -39.73 37.85
CA GLU A 206 -3.21 -38.30 38.13
C GLU A 206 -2.22 -37.51 37.27
N TYR A 207 -0.95 -37.94 37.21
CA TYR A 207 0.06 -37.27 36.42
C TYR A 207 -0.19 -37.42 34.91
N ARG A 208 -0.71 -38.58 34.46
CA ARG A 208 -1.14 -38.75 33.09
C ARG A 208 -2.27 -37.79 32.71
N GLU A 209 -3.25 -37.59 33.60
CA GLU A 209 -4.32 -36.60 33.39
C GLU A 209 -3.79 -35.18 33.35
N GLU A 210 -2.78 -34.86 34.15
CA GLU A 210 -2.10 -33.57 34.14
C GLU A 210 -1.40 -33.31 32.80
N ILE A 211 -0.67 -34.27 32.25
CA ILE A 211 -0.04 -34.19 30.93
C ILE A 211 -1.11 -33.99 29.84
N LEU A 212 -2.19 -34.73 29.87
CA LEU A 212 -3.29 -34.62 28.90
C LEU A 212 -3.96 -33.24 28.97
N LYS A 213 -4.12 -32.70 30.19
CA LYS A 213 -4.64 -31.35 30.42
C LYS A 213 -3.69 -30.26 29.87
N ALA A 214 -2.38 -30.42 30.10
CA ALA A 214 -1.36 -29.52 29.55
C ALA A 214 -1.35 -29.57 28.00
N ASN A 215 -1.37 -30.80 27.44
CA ASN A 215 -1.46 -30.96 25.99
C ASN A 215 -2.72 -30.28 25.40
N LYS A 216 -3.88 -30.46 26.06
CA LYS A 216 -5.11 -29.82 25.64
C LYS A 216 -5.01 -28.26 25.72
N ALA A 217 -4.46 -27.74 26.81
CA ALA A 217 -4.29 -26.30 26.98
C ALA A 217 -3.37 -25.67 25.91
N MET A 218 -2.32 -26.38 25.50
CA MET A 218 -1.47 -26.01 24.38
C MET A 218 -2.22 -26.09 23.04
N ALA A 219 -2.96 -27.18 22.81
CA ALA A 219 -3.75 -27.38 21.60
C ALA A 219 -4.87 -26.33 21.46
N ASP A 220 -5.53 -25.96 22.57
CA ASP A 220 -6.56 -24.89 22.60
C ASP A 220 -5.98 -23.51 22.22
N ARG A 221 -4.66 -23.33 22.36
CA ARG A 221 -3.89 -22.17 21.89
C ARG A 221 -3.32 -22.36 20.48
N ALA A 222 -3.80 -23.37 19.76
CA ALA A 222 -3.37 -23.73 18.41
C ALA A 222 -1.86 -24.06 18.28
N LEU A 223 -1.22 -24.52 19.35
CA LEU A 223 0.15 -24.97 19.28
C LEU A 223 0.23 -26.38 18.69
N ARG A 224 1.23 -26.61 17.84
CA ARG A 224 1.65 -27.97 17.48
C ARG A 224 2.43 -28.54 18.66
N VAL A 225 1.91 -29.58 19.28
CA VAL A 225 2.53 -30.19 20.46
C VAL A 225 3.26 -31.47 20.07
N LEU A 226 4.51 -31.59 20.53
CA LEU A 226 5.28 -32.82 20.50
C LEU A 226 5.61 -33.27 21.92
N ALA A 227 5.51 -34.55 22.17
CA ALA A 227 5.99 -35.20 23.40
C ALA A 227 7.40 -35.73 23.22
N CYS A 228 8.16 -35.69 24.30
CA CYS A 228 9.45 -36.37 24.41
C CYS A 228 9.43 -37.38 25.56
N ALA A 229 10.12 -38.50 25.35
CA ALA A 229 10.39 -39.50 26.36
C ALA A 229 11.83 -40.01 26.22
N GLU A 230 12.38 -40.58 27.28
CA GLU A 230 13.72 -41.16 27.28
C GLU A 230 13.74 -42.59 27.82
N ARG A 231 14.79 -43.34 27.51
CA ARG A 231 15.12 -44.60 28.11
C ARG A 231 16.64 -44.75 28.24
N LYS A 232 17.12 -45.18 29.41
CA LYS A 232 18.54 -45.38 29.70
C LYS A 232 18.93 -46.83 29.61
N TYR A 233 20.11 -47.10 29.05
CA TYR A 233 20.67 -48.44 28.92
C TYR A 233 22.11 -48.41 29.43
N THR A 234 22.49 -49.50 30.14
CA THR A 234 23.86 -49.73 30.62
C THR A 234 24.77 -50.35 29.57
N THR A 235 24.21 -50.85 28.47
CA THR A 235 24.90 -51.43 27.32
C THR A 235 24.16 -51.00 26.05
N GLU A 236 24.84 -51.06 24.91
CA GLU A 236 24.23 -50.75 23.64
C GLU A 236 22.98 -51.61 23.39
N PRO A 237 21.85 -51.04 22.94
CA PRO A 237 20.66 -51.81 22.60
C PRO A 237 20.98 -52.88 21.55
N ALA A 238 20.44 -54.09 21.74
CA ALA A 238 20.66 -55.21 20.82
C ALA A 238 20.00 -55.01 19.44
N SER A 239 19.01 -54.12 19.34
CA SER A 239 18.28 -53.80 18.13
C SER A 239 17.86 -52.33 18.14
N TYR A 240 17.82 -51.72 16.97
CA TYR A 240 17.29 -50.34 16.74
C TYR A 240 15.91 -50.34 16.07
N GLU A 241 15.27 -51.52 16.01
CA GLU A 241 13.90 -51.64 15.50
C GLU A 241 12.91 -50.90 16.41
N ALA A 242 11.91 -50.26 15.80
CA ALA A 242 10.94 -49.43 16.53
C ALA A 242 10.20 -50.23 17.66
N ASP A 243 9.83 -51.49 17.41
CA ASP A 243 9.14 -52.33 18.39
C ASP A 243 9.98 -52.63 19.65
N ASP A 244 11.32 -52.53 19.52
CA ASP A 244 12.24 -52.76 20.64
C ASP A 244 12.57 -51.47 21.39
N LEU A 245 12.68 -50.35 20.67
CA LEU A 245 12.99 -49.03 21.24
C LEU A 245 11.76 -48.36 21.86
N GLU A 246 10.60 -48.40 21.19
CA GLU A 246 9.44 -47.58 21.52
C GLU A 246 8.50 -48.25 22.56
N LYS A 247 9.08 -48.76 23.66
CA LYS A 247 8.37 -49.36 24.80
C LYS A 247 9.03 -49.03 26.12
N ASP A 248 8.27 -49.04 27.20
CA ASP A 248 8.73 -48.78 28.58
C ASP A 248 9.49 -47.45 28.71
N LEU A 249 8.99 -46.42 28.07
CA LEU A 249 9.61 -45.10 28.05
C LEU A 249 9.34 -44.31 29.33
N CYS A 250 10.22 -43.36 29.64
CA CYS A 250 10.08 -42.40 30.72
C CYS A 250 9.72 -41.03 30.10
N PHE A 251 8.53 -40.54 30.34
CA PHE A 251 8.06 -39.25 29.83
C PHE A 251 8.95 -38.09 30.35
N THR A 252 9.42 -37.25 29.44
CA THR A 252 10.32 -36.11 29.73
C THR A 252 9.58 -34.77 29.67
N GLY A 253 8.65 -34.60 28.72
CA GLY A 253 7.90 -33.34 28.61
C GLY A 253 7.16 -33.19 27.28
N LEU A 254 6.46 -32.07 27.19
CA LEU A 254 5.81 -31.58 25.95
C LEU A 254 6.49 -30.28 25.49
N SER A 255 6.64 -30.11 24.20
CA SER A 255 6.98 -28.85 23.56
C SER A 255 5.85 -28.37 22.67
N GLY A 256 5.40 -27.13 22.88
CA GLY A 256 4.38 -26.48 22.08
C GLY A 256 5.01 -25.44 21.14
N MET A 257 4.74 -25.56 19.85
CA MET A 257 5.31 -24.67 18.83
C MET A 257 4.24 -24.12 17.90
N ILE A 258 4.51 -22.93 17.36
CA ILE A 258 3.65 -22.23 16.42
C ILE A 258 4.51 -21.49 15.38
N ASP A 259 3.95 -21.21 14.22
CA ASP A 259 4.47 -20.20 13.32
C ASP A 259 3.98 -18.82 13.79
N PRO A 260 4.83 -17.99 14.43
CA PRO A 260 4.37 -16.79 15.10
C PRO A 260 3.94 -15.71 14.10
N VAL A 261 2.97 -14.91 14.52
CA VAL A 261 2.56 -13.70 13.81
C VAL A 261 3.75 -12.74 13.66
N ARG A 262 3.84 -12.05 12.52
CA ARG A 262 4.83 -10.98 12.35
C ARG A 262 4.47 -9.80 13.25
N PRO A 263 5.43 -9.19 13.98
CA PRO A 263 5.15 -8.14 14.98
C PRO A 263 4.39 -6.92 14.41
N GLU A 264 4.68 -6.56 13.16
CA GLU A 264 4.10 -5.39 12.48
C GLU A 264 2.69 -5.62 11.93
N VAL A 265 2.25 -6.86 11.78
CA VAL A 265 0.96 -7.18 11.13
C VAL A 265 -0.24 -6.73 11.95
N GLN A 266 -0.18 -6.82 13.28
CA GLN A 266 -1.28 -6.38 14.14
C GLN A 266 -1.56 -4.88 13.99
N ALA A 267 -0.50 -4.06 13.95
CA ALA A 267 -0.61 -2.63 13.70
C ALA A 267 -1.18 -2.35 12.29
N ALA A 268 -0.68 -3.07 11.28
CA ALA A 268 -1.15 -2.95 9.90
C ALA A 268 -2.64 -3.32 9.74
N ILE A 269 -3.13 -4.36 10.42
CA ILE A 269 -4.57 -4.72 10.43
C ILE A 269 -5.41 -3.62 11.09
N THR A 270 -4.90 -3.01 12.15
CA THR A 270 -5.57 -1.89 12.83
C THR A 270 -5.65 -0.68 11.90
N GLU A 271 -4.59 -0.39 11.17
CA GLU A 271 -4.56 0.66 10.16
C GLU A 271 -5.51 0.38 8.99
N CYS A 272 -5.59 -0.86 8.49
CA CYS A 272 -6.58 -1.28 7.50
C CYS A 272 -7.99 -0.93 7.95
N LYS A 273 -8.36 -1.25 9.19
CA LYS A 273 -9.70 -0.95 9.74
C LYS A 273 -9.99 0.55 9.76
N SER A 274 -9.02 1.36 10.20
CA SER A 274 -9.18 2.82 10.20
C SER A 274 -9.32 3.39 8.79
N ALA A 275 -8.66 2.75 7.82
CA ALA A 275 -8.72 3.10 6.40
C ALA A 275 -9.97 2.56 5.67
N GLY A 276 -10.88 1.87 6.38
CA GLY A 276 -12.06 1.24 5.79
C GLY A 276 -11.74 0.02 4.92
N ILE A 277 -10.61 -0.63 5.15
CA ILE A 277 -10.14 -1.82 4.44
C ILE A 277 -10.36 -3.03 5.34
N ARG A 278 -10.90 -4.10 4.79
CA ARG A 278 -11.12 -5.34 5.50
C ARG A 278 -10.10 -6.39 5.11
N ALA A 279 -9.39 -6.91 6.09
CA ALA A 279 -8.52 -8.07 5.90
C ALA A 279 -9.34 -9.36 6.07
N ILE A 280 -9.13 -10.30 5.15
CA ILE A 280 -9.73 -11.64 5.13
C ILE A 280 -8.59 -12.65 5.19
N MET A 281 -8.63 -13.57 6.15
CA MET A 281 -7.65 -14.64 6.24
C MET A 281 -8.11 -15.86 5.46
N ILE A 282 -7.24 -16.38 4.61
CA ILE A 282 -7.48 -17.58 3.80
C ILE A 282 -6.30 -18.53 4.04
N THR A 283 -6.56 -19.76 4.51
CA THR A 283 -5.48 -20.70 4.85
C THR A 283 -5.87 -22.16 4.64
N GLY A 284 -4.86 -22.98 4.34
CA GLY A 284 -5.00 -24.44 4.36
C GLY A 284 -5.01 -25.07 5.77
N ASP A 285 -4.69 -24.28 6.81
CA ASP A 285 -4.60 -24.74 8.20
C ASP A 285 -5.96 -25.18 8.79
N HIS A 286 -5.86 -25.85 9.96
CA HIS A 286 -7.03 -26.20 10.75
C HIS A 286 -7.78 -24.94 11.21
N ILE A 287 -9.11 -25.06 11.32
CA ILE A 287 -9.97 -23.93 11.66
C ILE A 287 -9.62 -23.31 13.02
N ASP A 288 -9.31 -24.12 14.03
CA ASP A 288 -8.97 -23.61 15.37
C ASP A 288 -7.68 -22.81 15.37
N THR A 289 -6.66 -23.25 14.63
CA THR A 289 -5.40 -22.50 14.44
C THR A 289 -5.66 -21.17 13.72
N ALA A 290 -6.45 -21.20 12.65
CA ALA A 290 -6.80 -20.01 11.89
C ALA A 290 -7.60 -19.01 12.74
N MET A 291 -8.55 -19.50 13.54
CA MET A 291 -9.35 -18.66 14.44
C MET A 291 -8.51 -18.04 15.55
N ALA A 292 -7.57 -18.78 16.16
CA ALA A 292 -6.70 -18.26 17.21
C ALA A 292 -5.85 -17.08 16.69
N ILE A 293 -5.17 -17.28 15.56
CA ILE A 293 -4.34 -16.24 14.92
C ILE A 293 -5.20 -15.06 14.44
N ALA A 294 -6.36 -15.33 13.85
CA ALA A 294 -7.25 -14.27 13.37
C ALA A 294 -7.84 -13.41 14.50
N ARG A 295 -8.08 -14.00 15.69
CA ARG A 295 -8.49 -13.25 16.89
C ARG A 295 -7.36 -12.42 17.44
N GLU A 296 -6.15 -12.97 17.53
CA GLU A 296 -4.95 -12.25 17.96
C GLU A 296 -4.70 -11.01 17.08
N LEU A 297 -4.82 -11.15 15.77
CA LEU A 297 -4.68 -10.07 14.80
C LEU A 297 -5.89 -9.13 14.75
N GLY A 298 -7.00 -9.51 15.37
CA GLY A 298 -8.26 -8.78 15.32
C GLY A 298 -8.99 -8.90 13.97
N ILE A 299 -8.62 -9.80 13.07
CA ILE A 299 -9.34 -10.11 11.82
C ILE A 299 -10.70 -10.73 12.13
N LEU A 300 -10.74 -11.68 13.08
CA LEU A 300 -11.96 -12.35 13.54
C LEU A 300 -12.47 -11.64 14.80
N THR A 301 -13.58 -10.93 14.66
CA THR A 301 -14.31 -10.27 15.74
C THR A 301 -15.55 -11.10 16.14
N GLU A 302 -16.21 -10.77 17.23
CA GLU A 302 -17.37 -11.52 17.74
C GLU A 302 -18.57 -11.55 16.76
N ASP A 303 -18.70 -10.53 15.91
CA ASP A 303 -19.73 -10.41 14.88
C ASP A 303 -19.40 -11.12 13.57
N LYS A 304 -18.21 -11.71 13.46
CA LYS A 304 -17.71 -12.37 12.24
C LYS A 304 -17.54 -13.88 12.41
N LYS A 305 -17.61 -14.60 11.29
CA LYS A 305 -17.56 -16.06 11.25
C LYS A 305 -16.24 -16.57 10.65
N ALA A 306 -15.87 -17.75 11.07
CA ALA A 306 -14.87 -18.59 10.42
C ALA A 306 -15.58 -19.81 9.81
N ILE A 307 -15.23 -20.17 8.58
CA ILE A 307 -15.76 -21.37 7.90
C ILE A 307 -14.64 -22.19 7.31
N THR A 308 -14.94 -23.49 7.06
CA THR A 308 -14.02 -24.39 6.36
C THR A 308 -14.32 -24.44 4.86
N GLY A 309 -13.34 -24.92 4.06
CA GLY A 309 -13.56 -25.19 2.64
C GLY A 309 -14.71 -26.18 2.38
N SER A 310 -14.93 -27.16 3.27
CA SER A 310 -16.08 -28.06 3.18
C SER A 310 -17.40 -27.30 3.34
N MET A 311 -17.54 -26.46 4.36
CA MET A 311 -18.74 -25.63 4.55
C MET A 311 -18.96 -24.70 3.35
N LEU A 312 -17.89 -24.17 2.76
CA LEU A 312 -17.98 -23.34 1.56
C LEU A 312 -18.48 -24.14 0.35
N ASN A 313 -18.11 -25.41 0.21
CA ASN A 313 -18.61 -26.29 -0.86
C ASN A 313 -20.12 -26.58 -0.72
N ASP A 314 -20.61 -26.67 0.51
CA ASP A 314 -22.02 -26.95 0.79
C ASP A 314 -22.93 -25.72 0.53
N MET A 315 -22.35 -24.52 0.42
CA MET A 315 -23.08 -23.28 0.13
C MET A 315 -23.28 -23.09 -1.38
N SER A 316 -24.50 -22.76 -1.78
CA SER A 316 -24.77 -22.22 -3.12
C SER A 316 -24.14 -20.81 -3.28
N ASP A 317 -23.96 -20.36 -4.52
CA ASP A 317 -23.37 -19.02 -4.77
C ASP A 317 -24.24 -17.90 -4.21
N ASP A 318 -25.58 -18.05 -4.24
CA ASP A 318 -26.52 -17.08 -3.67
C ASP A 318 -26.46 -17.04 -2.13
N GLU A 319 -26.29 -18.17 -1.47
CA GLU A 319 -26.08 -18.25 -0.02
C GLU A 319 -24.74 -17.67 0.36
N PHE A 320 -23.70 -18.00 -0.37
CA PHE A 320 -22.35 -17.46 -0.14
C PHE A 320 -22.34 -15.94 -0.31
N ALA A 321 -22.97 -15.41 -1.34
CA ALA A 321 -23.07 -13.97 -1.56
C ALA A 321 -23.77 -13.24 -0.39
N ARG A 322 -24.81 -13.83 0.20
CA ARG A 322 -25.52 -13.26 1.38
C ARG A 322 -24.67 -13.31 2.66
N GLU A 323 -23.88 -14.35 2.84
CA GLU A 323 -23.03 -14.54 4.03
C GLU A 323 -21.65 -13.90 3.90
N LEU A 324 -21.24 -13.47 2.71
CA LEU A 324 -19.90 -13.01 2.38
C LEU A 324 -19.36 -11.97 3.37
N GLU A 325 -20.17 -10.98 3.71
CA GLU A 325 -19.76 -9.92 4.64
C GLU A 325 -19.66 -10.39 6.11
N ASN A 326 -20.24 -11.54 6.44
CA ASN A 326 -20.20 -12.10 7.78
C ASN A 326 -18.95 -12.98 8.01
N ILE A 327 -18.25 -13.37 6.95
CA ILE A 327 -17.11 -14.29 7.02
C ILE A 327 -15.81 -13.50 6.92
N SER A 328 -14.88 -13.72 7.87
CA SER A 328 -13.54 -13.12 7.88
C SER A 328 -12.41 -14.14 7.77
N VAL A 329 -12.70 -15.44 8.02
CA VAL A 329 -11.70 -16.49 8.03
C VAL A 329 -12.19 -17.68 7.24
N TYR A 330 -11.36 -18.15 6.32
CA TYR A 330 -11.57 -19.35 5.53
C TYR A 330 -10.41 -20.33 5.82
N ALA A 331 -10.72 -21.47 6.43
CA ALA A 331 -9.76 -22.49 6.85
C ALA A 331 -9.90 -23.78 6.03
N ARG A 332 -8.85 -24.60 5.94
CA ARG A 332 -8.81 -25.83 5.14
C ARG A 332 -9.30 -25.63 3.71
N VAL A 333 -8.90 -24.50 3.09
CA VAL A 333 -9.28 -24.17 1.72
C VAL A 333 -8.35 -24.83 0.71
N GLN A 334 -8.91 -25.14 -0.46
CA GLN A 334 -8.21 -25.60 -1.65
C GLN A 334 -8.06 -24.42 -2.65
N PRO A 335 -7.25 -24.52 -3.69
CA PRO A 335 -7.02 -23.46 -4.66
C PRO A 335 -8.30 -22.91 -5.30
N GLU A 336 -9.26 -23.78 -5.61
CA GLU A 336 -10.55 -23.42 -6.21
C GLU A 336 -11.36 -22.51 -5.27
N HIS A 337 -11.31 -22.79 -3.96
CA HIS A 337 -11.98 -21.97 -2.95
C HIS A 337 -11.41 -20.55 -2.92
N LYS A 338 -10.07 -20.39 -3.03
CA LYS A 338 -9.42 -19.07 -3.05
C LYS A 338 -9.96 -18.22 -4.22
N THR A 339 -10.06 -18.83 -5.41
CA THR A 339 -10.62 -18.18 -6.59
C THR A 339 -12.09 -17.82 -6.42
N ARG A 340 -12.90 -18.73 -5.83
CA ARG A 340 -14.32 -18.49 -5.56
C ARG A 340 -14.54 -17.34 -4.58
N ILE A 341 -13.73 -17.27 -3.51
CA ILE A 341 -13.79 -16.19 -2.51
C ILE A 341 -13.47 -14.83 -3.15
N VAL A 342 -12.37 -14.74 -3.90
CA VAL A 342 -11.96 -13.51 -4.60
C VAL A 342 -13.05 -13.05 -5.57
N ASN A 343 -13.58 -13.96 -6.39
CA ASN A 343 -14.62 -13.64 -7.36
C ASN A 343 -15.93 -13.19 -6.69
N ALA A 344 -16.29 -13.76 -5.54
CA ALA A 344 -17.47 -13.35 -4.78
C ALA A 344 -17.34 -11.91 -4.27
N TRP A 345 -16.20 -11.52 -3.70
CA TRP A 345 -15.96 -10.15 -3.26
C TRP A 345 -15.98 -9.15 -4.42
N ARG A 346 -15.38 -9.51 -5.56
CA ARG A 346 -15.42 -8.69 -6.78
C ARG A 346 -16.83 -8.55 -7.35
N ALA A 347 -17.59 -9.65 -7.39
CA ALA A 347 -18.99 -9.64 -7.84
C ALA A 347 -19.88 -8.78 -6.94
N ALA A 348 -19.57 -8.71 -5.63
CA ALA A 348 -20.22 -7.79 -4.68
C ALA A 348 -19.80 -6.31 -4.87
N GLY A 349 -18.89 -6.02 -5.80
CA GLY A 349 -18.46 -4.66 -6.16
C GLY A 349 -17.28 -4.12 -5.36
N TYR A 350 -16.61 -4.95 -4.56
CA TYR A 350 -15.44 -4.54 -3.79
C TYR A 350 -14.14 -4.70 -4.58
N VAL A 351 -13.28 -3.69 -4.49
CA VAL A 351 -11.90 -3.78 -5.02
C VAL A 351 -11.12 -4.71 -4.10
N THR A 352 -10.70 -5.86 -4.66
CA THR A 352 -10.17 -6.99 -3.91
C THR A 352 -8.71 -7.25 -4.29
N ALA A 353 -7.84 -7.26 -3.28
CA ALA A 353 -6.46 -7.74 -3.39
C ALA A 353 -6.38 -9.21 -2.92
N MET A 354 -5.51 -10.01 -3.54
CA MET A 354 -5.24 -11.39 -3.15
C MET A 354 -3.74 -11.65 -3.11
N THR A 355 -3.26 -12.21 -1.98
CA THR A 355 -1.88 -12.62 -1.80
C THR A 355 -1.70 -14.13 -2.00
N GLY A 356 -0.53 -14.54 -2.43
CA GLY A 356 -0.17 -15.97 -2.49
C GLY A 356 1.28 -16.18 -2.89
N ASP A 357 1.82 -17.36 -2.58
CA ASP A 357 3.19 -17.76 -2.84
C ASP A 357 3.30 -19.02 -3.72
N GLY A 358 2.32 -19.91 -3.68
CA GLY A 358 2.31 -21.19 -4.39
C GLY A 358 1.80 -21.09 -5.84
N VAL A 359 2.22 -22.05 -6.68
CA VAL A 359 1.68 -22.19 -8.04
C VAL A 359 0.16 -22.31 -8.03
N ASN A 360 -0.39 -22.93 -6.98
CA ASN A 360 -1.82 -23.11 -6.79
C ASN A 360 -2.59 -21.80 -6.51
N ASP A 361 -1.89 -20.74 -6.13
CA ASP A 361 -2.48 -19.41 -5.88
C ASP A 361 -2.57 -18.55 -7.13
N ALA A 362 -1.84 -18.89 -8.19
CA ALA A 362 -1.79 -18.10 -9.40
C ALA A 362 -3.17 -17.80 -10.02
N PRO A 363 -4.16 -18.72 -10.05
CA PRO A 363 -5.50 -18.41 -10.55
C PRO A 363 -6.23 -17.37 -9.70
N SER A 364 -6.14 -17.45 -8.37
CA SER A 364 -6.78 -16.49 -7.45
C SER A 364 -6.12 -15.11 -7.49
N ILE A 365 -4.77 -15.06 -7.56
CA ILE A 365 -3.98 -13.83 -7.74
C ILE A 365 -4.38 -13.14 -9.04
N LYS A 366 -4.47 -13.90 -10.14
CA LYS A 366 -4.86 -13.36 -11.45
C LYS A 366 -6.32 -12.90 -11.48
N SER A 367 -7.20 -13.51 -10.69
CA SER A 367 -8.62 -13.18 -10.62
C SER A 367 -8.90 -11.93 -9.79
N ALA A 368 -8.00 -11.53 -8.92
CA ALA A 368 -8.13 -10.33 -8.10
C ALA A 368 -8.04 -9.05 -8.93
N ASP A 369 -8.51 -7.93 -8.38
CA ASP A 369 -8.28 -6.61 -8.97
C ASP A 369 -6.82 -6.18 -8.75
N ILE A 370 -6.19 -6.71 -7.69
CA ILE A 370 -4.78 -6.52 -7.36
C ILE A 370 -4.19 -7.86 -6.95
N GLY A 371 -3.44 -8.48 -7.82
CA GLY A 371 -2.68 -9.69 -7.51
C GLY A 371 -1.37 -9.35 -6.82
N VAL A 372 -1.11 -9.97 -5.66
CA VAL A 372 0.11 -9.75 -4.85
C VAL A 372 0.88 -11.06 -4.73
N GLY A 373 2.08 -11.09 -5.28
CA GLY A 373 3.01 -12.22 -5.19
C GLY A 373 4.05 -12.03 -4.10
N MET A 374 4.48 -13.12 -3.47
CA MET A 374 5.59 -13.13 -2.52
C MET A 374 6.93 -13.13 -3.25
N GLY A 375 7.90 -12.37 -2.76
CA GLY A 375 9.22 -12.20 -3.39
C GLY A 375 10.23 -13.24 -2.92
N ILE A 376 10.17 -13.64 -1.64
CA ILE A 376 11.08 -14.62 -1.03
C ILE A 376 10.53 -16.03 -1.25
N THR A 377 9.34 -16.32 -0.71
CA THR A 377 8.72 -17.65 -0.75
C THR A 377 7.98 -17.92 -2.06
N GLY A 378 7.61 -16.86 -2.79
CA GLY A 378 6.79 -16.98 -4.00
C GLY A 378 7.49 -17.64 -5.17
N THR A 379 6.75 -18.48 -5.89
CA THR A 379 7.20 -19.10 -7.14
C THR A 379 7.26 -18.09 -8.29
N ASP A 380 8.04 -18.39 -9.32
CA ASP A 380 8.09 -17.54 -10.51
C ASP A 380 6.72 -17.42 -11.20
N VAL A 381 5.88 -18.46 -11.07
CA VAL A 381 4.51 -18.43 -11.61
C VAL A 381 3.68 -17.36 -10.93
N THR A 382 3.68 -17.31 -9.59
CA THR A 382 2.95 -16.29 -8.83
C THR A 382 3.49 -14.90 -9.08
N LYS A 383 4.82 -14.73 -9.08
CA LYS A 383 5.47 -13.46 -9.41
C LYS A 383 5.10 -12.95 -10.81
N ASN A 384 4.97 -13.86 -11.79
CA ASN A 384 4.65 -13.50 -13.17
C ASN A 384 3.20 -13.06 -13.38
N VAL A 385 2.23 -13.60 -12.65
CA VAL A 385 0.83 -13.22 -12.75
C VAL A 385 0.45 -12.04 -11.87
N ALA A 386 1.26 -11.74 -10.85
CA ALA A 386 1.00 -10.68 -9.88
C ALA A 386 1.16 -9.28 -10.50
N ASP A 387 0.38 -8.33 -10.00
CA ASP A 387 0.47 -6.91 -10.32
C ASP A 387 1.51 -6.20 -9.43
N MET A 388 1.73 -6.74 -8.22
CA MET A 388 2.71 -6.28 -7.24
C MET A 388 3.44 -7.48 -6.63
N VAL A 389 4.74 -7.33 -6.35
CA VAL A 389 5.56 -8.33 -5.66
C VAL A 389 6.16 -7.72 -4.41
N LEU A 390 6.01 -8.42 -3.27
CA LEU A 390 6.56 -8.01 -1.97
C LEU A 390 7.94 -8.64 -1.79
N THR A 391 9.00 -7.84 -1.68
CA THR A 391 10.36 -8.36 -1.51
C THR A 391 10.66 -8.87 -0.10
N ASP A 392 9.79 -8.60 0.85
CA ASP A 392 9.87 -8.98 2.27
C ASP A 392 8.77 -9.95 2.72
N ASP A 393 7.89 -10.35 1.80
CA ASP A 393 6.72 -11.21 2.03
C ASP A 393 5.82 -10.74 3.19
N ASN A 394 5.74 -9.44 3.45
CA ASN A 394 5.10 -8.89 4.64
C ASN A 394 3.76 -8.22 4.33
N PHE A 395 2.71 -8.60 5.06
CA PHE A 395 1.39 -7.98 4.94
C PHE A 395 1.41 -6.46 5.18
N ALA A 396 2.24 -5.98 6.12
CA ALA A 396 2.34 -4.55 6.42
C ALA A 396 2.81 -3.73 5.21
N THR A 397 3.62 -4.32 4.34
CA THR A 397 4.06 -3.71 3.09
C THR A 397 2.91 -3.47 2.12
N ILE A 398 1.88 -4.33 2.11
CA ILE A 398 0.66 -4.11 1.31
C ILE A 398 -0.06 -2.86 1.79
N VAL A 399 -0.19 -2.69 3.10
CA VAL A 399 -0.86 -1.53 3.71
C VAL A 399 -0.11 -0.24 3.39
N GLY A 400 1.22 -0.25 3.51
CA GLY A 400 2.07 0.87 3.08
C GLY A 400 1.97 1.17 1.58
N ALA A 401 1.78 0.16 0.74
CA ALA A 401 1.56 0.34 -0.69
C ALA A 401 0.17 0.93 -0.99
N VAL A 402 -0.86 0.59 -0.21
CA VAL A 402 -2.19 1.24 -0.31
C VAL A 402 -2.11 2.71 0.08
N GLU A 403 -1.41 3.05 1.17
CA GLU A 403 -1.15 4.44 1.57
C GLU A 403 -0.51 5.24 0.43
N GLU A 404 0.55 4.68 -0.15
CA GLU A 404 1.27 5.31 -1.26
C GLU A 404 0.40 5.43 -2.53
N GLY A 405 -0.42 4.43 -2.84
CA GLY A 405 -1.38 4.47 -3.95
C GLY A 405 -2.42 5.60 -3.77
N ARG A 406 -2.94 5.78 -2.56
CA ARG A 406 -3.84 6.89 -2.21
C ARG A 406 -3.14 8.23 -2.36
N ARG A 407 -1.89 8.36 -1.88
CA ARG A 407 -1.07 9.57 -2.01
C ARG A 407 -0.84 9.95 -3.47
N ILE A 408 -0.45 8.99 -4.29
CA ILE A 408 -0.20 9.20 -5.72
C ILE A 408 -1.47 9.71 -6.40
N TYR A 409 -2.60 9.06 -6.15
CA TYR A 409 -3.87 9.47 -6.72
C TYR A 409 -4.30 10.88 -6.28
N ASP A 410 -4.19 11.20 -5.00
CA ASP A 410 -4.50 12.54 -4.48
C ASP A 410 -3.61 13.60 -5.14
N ASN A 411 -2.32 13.32 -5.32
CA ASN A 411 -1.40 14.26 -5.96
C ASN A 411 -1.67 14.41 -7.47
N ILE A 412 -2.02 13.33 -8.16
CA ILE A 412 -2.49 13.41 -9.55
C ILE A 412 -3.74 14.29 -9.64
N ARG A 413 -4.70 14.12 -8.74
CA ARG A 413 -5.90 14.96 -8.71
C ARG A 413 -5.59 16.43 -8.44
N LYS A 414 -4.65 16.74 -7.54
CA LYS A 414 -4.20 18.12 -7.28
C LYS A 414 -3.59 18.75 -8.52
N ALA A 415 -2.73 18.03 -9.23
CA ALA A 415 -2.11 18.48 -10.46
C ALA A 415 -3.15 18.68 -11.59
N ILE A 416 -4.10 17.73 -11.76
CA ILE A 416 -5.18 17.85 -12.74
C ILE A 416 -6.05 19.08 -12.44
N GLN A 417 -6.46 19.27 -11.17
CA GLN A 417 -7.28 20.41 -10.77
C GLN A 417 -6.57 21.73 -11.03
N PHE A 418 -5.27 21.81 -10.73
CA PHE A 418 -4.43 22.97 -10.97
C PHE A 418 -4.36 23.30 -12.47
N LEU A 419 -3.95 22.34 -13.31
CA LEU A 419 -3.84 22.53 -14.76
C LEU A 419 -5.18 22.88 -15.42
N LEU A 420 -6.26 22.21 -15.05
CA LEU A 420 -7.59 22.51 -15.59
C LEU A 420 -8.10 23.88 -15.14
N GLY A 421 -7.77 24.29 -13.92
CA GLY A 421 -8.10 25.63 -13.40
C GLY A 421 -7.40 26.73 -14.18
N SER A 422 -6.10 26.57 -14.44
CA SER A 422 -5.29 27.45 -15.27
C SER A 422 -5.87 27.59 -16.67
N ASN A 423 -6.01 26.49 -17.39
CA ASN A 423 -6.59 26.49 -18.76
C ASN A 423 -8.01 27.11 -18.80
N MET A 424 -8.81 26.88 -17.75
CA MET A 424 -10.15 27.51 -17.66
C MET A 424 -10.04 29.04 -17.54
N SER A 425 -9.06 29.55 -16.79
CA SER A 425 -8.82 30.99 -16.64
C SER A 425 -8.39 31.65 -17.96
N GLU A 426 -7.51 30.97 -18.72
CA GLU A 426 -7.10 31.40 -20.05
C GLU A 426 -8.28 31.46 -21.01
N VAL A 427 -9.07 30.39 -21.07
CA VAL A 427 -10.24 30.31 -21.94
C VAL A 427 -11.25 31.42 -21.62
N ILE A 428 -11.56 31.64 -20.34
CA ILE A 428 -12.51 32.69 -19.92
C ILE A 428 -11.95 34.08 -20.26
N SER A 429 -10.68 34.36 -19.98
CA SER A 429 -10.04 35.62 -20.21
C SER A 429 -10.05 35.99 -21.70
N ILE A 430 -9.63 35.05 -22.56
CA ILE A 430 -9.61 35.25 -24.01
C ILE A 430 -11.04 35.38 -24.56
N PHE A 431 -11.98 34.58 -24.07
CA PHE A 431 -13.37 34.65 -24.50
C PHE A 431 -13.97 36.02 -24.20
N VAL A 432 -13.81 36.51 -22.96
CA VAL A 432 -14.33 37.84 -22.56
C VAL A 432 -13.65 38.96 -23.33
N ALA A 433 -12.31 38.96 -23.46
CA ALA A 433 -11.57 39.94 -24.20
C ALA A 433 -12.01 39.99 -25.68
N THR A 434 -12.20 38.82 -26.31
CA THR A 434 -12.68 38.74 -27.69
C THR A 434 -14.08 39.29 -27.83
N LEU A 435 -15.00 39.00 -26.90
CA LEU A 435 -16.35 39.57 -26.89
C LEU A 435 -16.33 41.08 -26.70
N MET A 436 -15.41 41.60 -25.90
CA MET A 436 -15.24 43.03 -25.67
C MET A 436 -14.46 43.76 -26.79
N GLY A 437 -13.66 43.03 -27.58
CA GLY A 437 -12.99 43.49 -28.79
C GLY A 437 -11.57 43.96 -28.63
N PHE A 438 -10.83 43.37 -27.69
CA PHE A 438 -9.40 43.58 -27.51
C PHE A 438 -8.64 42.26 -27.36
N THR A 439 -7.33 42.29 -27.51
CA THR A 439 -6.43 41.16 -27.37
C THR A 439 -5.77 41.20 -26.00
N ILE A 440 -6.16 40.26 -25.11
CA ILE A 440 -5.59 40.21 -23.75
C ILE A 440 -4.26 39.46 -23.70
N LEU A 441 -4.16 38.33 -24.40
CA LEU A 441 -2.98 37.48 -24.48
C LEU A 441 -2.77 37.00 -25.92
N LYS A 442 -1.51 36.82 -26.31
CA LYS A 442 -1.11 36.26 -27.60
C LYS A 442 -0.81 34.76 -27.48
N PRO A 443 -0.85 33.97 -28.58
CA PRO A 443 -0.56 32.55 -28.54
C PRO A 443 0.77 32.17 -27.88
N VAL A 444 1.81 32.94 -28.08
CA VAL A 444 3.13 32.72 -27.48
C VAL A 444 3.12 32.87 -25.96
N HIS A 445 2.25 33.75 -25.43
CA HIS A 445 2.07 33.92 -23.97
C HIS A 445 1.43 32.68 -23.34
N LEU A 446 0.40 32.13 -23.98
CA LEU A 446 -0.27 30.92 -23.53
C LEU A 446 0.67 29.71 -23.54
N LEU A 447 1.50 29.61 -24.57
CA LEU A 447 2.50 28.55 -24.63
C LEU A 447 3.50 28.64 -23.48
N TRP A 448 3.93 29.88 -23.12
CA TRP A 448 4.80 30.07 -21.95
C TRP A 448 4.11 29.67 -20.66
N ILE A 449 2.87 30.11 -20.45
CA ILE A 449 2.10 29.80 -19.25
C ILE A 449 1.98 28.28 -19.10
N ASN A 450 1.46 27.60 -20.11
CA ASN A 450 1.24 26.16 -20.10
C ASN A 450 2.51 25.32 -19.89
N LEU A 451 3.64 25.72 -20.52
CA LEU A 451 4.88 24.92 -20.45
C LEU A 451 5.77 25.29 -19.26
N VAL A 452 5.76 26.53 -18.81
CA VAL A 452 6.69 27.01 -17.76
C VAL A 452 5.96 27.23 -16.44
N THR A 453 4.93 28.09 -16.41
CA THR A 453 4.28 28.44 -15.14
C THR A 453 3.37 27.34 -14.61
N ASP A 454 2.86 26.47 -15.47
CA ASP A 454 1.95 25.39 -15.06
C ASP A 454 2.66 24.05 -14.87
N CYS A 455 3.49 23.62 -15.82
CA CYS A 455 4.09 22.28 -15.76
C CYS A 455 5.02 22.10 -14.56
N PHE A 456 5.89 23.05 -14.22
CA PHE A 456 6.83 22.88 -13.11
C PHE A 456 6.14 22.83 -11.74
N PRO A 457 5.20 23.74 -11.42
CA PRO A 457 4.42 23.60 -10.18
C PRO A 457 3.55 22.35 -10.15
N ALA A 458 2.93 21.92 -11.26
CA ALA A 458 2.14 20.71 -11.34
C ALA A 458 2.99 19.45 -11.03
N LEU A 459 4.20 19.36 -11.57
CA LEU A 459 5.15 18.29 -11.26
C LEU A 459 5.53 18.30 -9.77
N ALA A 460 5.76 19.48 -9.21
CA ALA A 460 6.09 19.63 -7.79
C ALA A 460 4.92 19.24 -6.85
N LEU A 461 3.68 19.53 -7.25
CA LEU A 461 2.47 19.06 -6.55
C LEU A 461 2.35 17.53 -6.57
N GLY A 462 2.78 16.89 -7.65
CA GLY A 462 2.86 15.43 -7.75
C GLY A 462 3.78 14.77 -6.71
N MET A 463 4.72 15.55 -6.14
CA MET A 463 5.67 15.10 -5.12
C MET A 463 5.24 15.47 -3.68
N GLU A 464 4.01 15.97 -3.49
CA GLU A 464 3.51 16.35 -2.16
C GLU A 464 3.42 15.12 -1.25
N LYS A 465 3.70 15.31 0.05
CA LYS A 465 3.58 14.25 1.05
C LYS A 465 2.13 13.84 1.24
N ALA A 466 1.94 12.61 1.75
CA ALA A 466 0.61 12.14 2.15
C ALA A 466 0.00 13.07 3.21
N GLU A 467 -1.30 13.33 3.08
CA GLU A 467 -2.03 14.04 4.12
C GLU A 467 -2.17 13.14 5.37
N PRO A 468 -2.10 13.68 6.60
CA PRO A 468 -2.04 12.86 7.83
C PRO A 468 -3.26 11.96 8.05
N ASP A 469 -4.38 12.26 7.41
CA ASP A 469 -5.64 11.53 7.52
C ASP A 469 -5.88 10.53 6.39
N ILE A 470 -4.90 10.30 5.51
CA ILE A 470 -5.06 9.49 4.29
C ILE A 470 -5.50 8.05 4.58
N MET A 471 -5.00 7.46 5.67
CA MET A 471 -5.36 6.12 6.15
C MET A 471 -6.52 6.15 7.19
N GLN A 472 -7.18 7.29 7.36
CA GLN A 472 -8.42 7.42 8.13
C GLN A 472 -9.65 7.64 7.22
N ARG A 473 -9.41 7.82 5.93
CA ARG A 473 -10.46 7.99 4.91
C ARG A 473 -10.92 6.63 4.40
N LYS A 474 -12.22 6.49 4.14
CA LYS A 474 -12.76 5.31 3.45
C LYS A 474 -12.16 5.21 2.04
N PRO A 475 -12.04 3.99 1.49
CA PRO A 475 -11.64 3.79 0.10
C PRO A 475 -12.59 4.55 -0.83
N ARG A 476 -12.04 5.17 -1.87
CA ARG A 476 -12.85 5.79 -2.89
C ARG A 476 -13.54 4.74 -3.78
N ASP A 477 -14.65 5.11 -4.38
CA ASP A 477 -15.26 4.29 -5.43
C ASP A 477 -14.33 4.27 -6.67
N ALA A 478 -13.91 3.09 -7.09
CA ALA A 478 -13.05 2.90 -8.26
C ALA A 478 -13.72 3.35 -9.58
N LYS A 479 -15.06 3.42 -9.61
CA LYS A 479 -15.83 3.88 -10.77
C LYS A 479 -16.03 5.39 -10.78
N ALA A 480 -15.69 6.08 -9.70
CA ALA A 480 -15.82 7.53 -9.62
C ALA A 480 -14.85 8.22 -10.59
N GLY A 481 -15.38 9.04 -11.48
CA GLY A 481 -14.57 9.85 -12.41
C GLY A 481 -13.67 10.86 -11.68
N VAL A 482 -12.68 11.40 -12.39
CA VAL A 482 -11.71 12.38 -11.84
C VAL A 482 -12.39 13.61 -11.25
N PHE A 483 -13.51 14.04 -11.82
CA PHE A 483 -14.31 15.19 -11.35
C PHE A 483 -15.20 14.91 -10.12
N ALA A 484 -15.20 13.70 -9.60
CA ALA A 484 -15.93 13.36 -8.40
C ALA A 484 -15.46 14.20 -7.18
N GLY A 485 -16.33 14.34 -6.17
CA GLY A 485 -15.99 15.08 -4.94
C GLY A 485 -15.93 16.60 -5.11
N GLY A 486 -16.61 17.16 -6.15
CA GLY A 486 -16.76 18.61 -6.33
C GLY A 486 -15.62 19.28 -7.11
N MET A 487 -14.69 18.52 -7.71
CA MET A 487 -13.57 19.10 -8.47
C MET A 487 -14.05 19.97 -9.63
N GLY A 488 -15.17 19.63 -10.30
CA GLY A 488 -15.70 20.44 -11.38
C GLY A 488 -16.09 21.87 -10.94
N PHE A 489 -16.70 22.00 -9.75
CA PHE A 489 -16.98 23.29 -9.14
C PHE A 489 -15.68 24.05 -8.79
N ASP A 490 -14.71 23.34 -8.22
CA ASP A 490 -13.43 23.94 -7.83
C ASP A 490 -12.68 24.49 -9.05
N VAL A 491 -12.59 23.74 -10.14
CA VAL A 491 -11.99 24.19 -11.41
C VAL A 491 -12.74 25.40 -11.97
N GLY A 492 -14.08 25.38 -11.95
CA GLY A 492 -14.90 26.45 -12.47
C GLY A 492 -14.71 27.79 -11.72
N TYR A 493 -14.82 27.79 -10.37
CA TYR A 493 -14.65 29.02 -9.61
C TYR A 493 -13.20 29.53 -9.61
N GLN A 494 -12.20 28.63 -9.60
CA GLN A 494 -10.79 28.99 -9.63
C GLN A 494 -10.43 29.63 -10.96
N GLY A 495 -10.85 29.03 -12.09
CA GLY A 495 -10.64 29.63 -13.40
C GLY A 495 -11.33 30.98 -13.56
N LEU A 496 -12.59 31.12 -13.07
CA LEU A 496 -13.30 32.41 -13.10
C LEU A 496 -12.60 33.47 -12.23
N MET A 497 -12.15 33.08 -11.04
CA MET A 497 -11.43 33.98 -10.13
C MET A 497 -10.15 34.56 -10.78
N VAL A 498 -9.32 33.68 -11.33
CA VAL A 498 -8.08 34.10 -11.99
C VAL A 498 -8.39 34.97 -13.23
N ALA A 499 -9.37 34.58 -14.05
CA ALA A 499 -9.78 35.37 -15.20
C ALA A 499 -10.22 36.80 -14.82
N VAL A 500 -10.97 36.97 -13.73
CA VAL A 500 -11.38 38.29 -13.21
C VAL A 500 -10.16 39.12 -12.78
N LEU A 501 -9.20 38.51 -12.09
CA LEU A 501 -7.95 39.18 -11.68
C LEU A 501 -7.11 39.63 -12.90
N VAL A 502 -7.03 38.76 -13.90
CA VAL A 502 -6.28 39.03 -15.14
C VAL A 502 -6.91 40.16 -15.96
N LEU A 503 -8.25 40.11 -16.14
CA LEU A 503 -8.99 41.20 -16.80
C LEU A 503 -8.83 42.54 -16.06
N THR A 504 -8.92 42.49 -14.72
CA THR A 504 -8.69 43.67 -13.87
C THR A 504 -7.28 44.23 -14.08
N SER A 505 -6.27 43.35 -14.12
CA SER A 505 -4.89 43.77 -14.38
C SER A 505 -4.70 44.42 -15.76
N PHE A 506 -5.35 43.86 -16.78
CA PHE A 506 -5.32 44.45 -18.13
C PHE A 506 -5.86 45.88 -18.14
N PHE A 507 -7.01 46.11 -17.55
CA PHE A 507 -7.62 47.45 -17.52
C PHE A 507 -6.83 48.42 -16.63
N LEU A 508 -6.25 47.95 -15.52
CA LEU A 508 -5.37 48.78 -14.70
C LEU A 508 -4.09 49.17 -15.47
N GLY A 509 -3.48 48.24 -16.22
CA GLY A 509 -2.31 48.52 -17.04
C GLY A 509 -2.63 49.56 -18.14
N HIS A 510 -3.76 49.42 -18.82
CA HIS A 510 -4.22 50.39 -19.77
C HIS A 510 -4.44 51.77 -19.14
N PHE A 511 -5.07 51.82 -17.95
CA PHE A 511 -5.30 53.06 -17.22
C PHE A 511 -3.98 53.70 -16.75
N MET A 512 -3.02 52.94 -16.28
CA MET A 512 -1.71 53.44 -15.83
C MET A 512 -0.90 54.00 -17.00
N GLU A 513 -1.05 53.42 -18.20
CA GLU A 513 -0.42 53.89 -19.43
C GLU A 513 -1.06 55.18 -19.99
N THR A 514 -2.41 55.23 -20.04
CA THR A 514 -3.13 56.26 -20.79
C THR A 514 -3.86 57.30 -19.92
N GLY A 515 -4.11 56.98 -18.65
CA GLY A 515 -4.94 57.74 -17.73
C GLY A 515 -6.45 57.62 -17.96
N ASN A 516 -6.88 56.79 -18.92
CA ASN A 516 -8.27 56.59 -19.29
C ASN A 516 -8.67 55.12 -19.20
N PHE A 517 -9.95 54.87 -18.89
CA PHE A 517 -10.55 53.53 -18.98
C PHE A 517 -11.23 53.37 -20.34
N GLU A 518 -10.50 52.82 -21.31
CA GLU A 518 -11.05 52.53 -22.64
C GLU A 518 -10.96 51.01 -22.91
N ILE A 519 -11.89 50.49 -23.72
CA ILE A 519 -11.90 49.09 -24.15
C ILE A 519 -11.18 49.04 -25.50
N THR A 520 -9.86 48.91 -25.46
CA THR A 520 -9.00 48.86 -26.65
C THR A 520 -7.76 48.02 -26.38
N ASP A 521 -7.01 47.67 -27.41
CA ASP A 521 -5.71 47.01 -27.27
C ASP A 521 -4.73 47.91 -26.50
N SER A 522 -3.98 47.32 -25.53
CA SER A 522 -2.98 47.99 -24.73
C SER A 522 -1.76 47.10 -24.57
N ALA A 523 -0.59 47.65 -24.85
CA ALA A 523 0.66 46.90 -24.71
C ALA A 523 1.02 46.68 -23.22
N HIS A 524 0.86 47.73 -22.38
CA HIS A 524 1.02 47.61 -20.93
C HIS A 524 -0.04 46.70 -20.32
N GLY A 525 -1.32 46.82 -20.76
CA GLY A 525 -2.40 45.95 -20.34
C GLY A 525 -2.12 44.48 -20.63
N THR A 526 -1.63 44.15 -21.83
CA THR A 526 -1.25 42.77 -22.22
C THR A 526 -0.10 42.22 -21.36
N THR A 527 0.95 43.04 -21.13
CA THR A 527 2.09 42.58 -20.30
C THR A 527 1.68 42.38 -18.85
N MET A 528 0.89 43.32 -18.27
CA MET A 528 0.37 43.17 -16.91
C MET A 528 -0.59 41.98 -16.75
N ALA A 529 -1.45 41.73 -17.74
CA ALA A 529 -2.34 40.56 -17.76
C ALA A 529 -1.54 39.27 -17.75
N PHE A 530 -0.48 39.15 -18.57
CA PHE A 530 0.43 38.02 -18.60
C PHE A 530 1.13 37.81 -17.25
N LEU A 531 1.71 38.90 -16.69
CA LEU A 531 2.35 38.83 -15.36
C LEU A 531 1.37 38.38 -14.27
N THR A 532 0.17 38.99 -14.23
CA THR A 532 -0.83 38.64 -13.23
C THR A 532 -1.28 37.19 -13.37
N MET A 533 -1.50 36.68 -14.58
CA MET A 533 -1.90 35.27 -14.81
C MET A 533 -0.80 34.34 -14.35
N SER A 534 0.43 34.54 -14.79
CA SER A 534 1.59 33.75 -14.39
C SER A 534 1.82 33.77 -12.87
N MET A 535 1.73 34.95 -12.22
CA MET A 535 1.86 35.04 -10.76
C MET A 535 0.72 34.39 -10.02
N ALA A 536 -0.52 34.56 -10.50
CA ALA A 536 -1.70 33.90 -9.91
C ALA A 536 -1.57 32.38 -9.94
N GLU A 537 -1.11 31.79 -11.05
CA GLU A 537 -0.88 30.34 -11.15
C GLU A 537 0.24 29.88 -10.21
N ILE A 538 1.37 30.61 -10.16
CA ILE A 538 2.44 30.27 -9.22
C ILE A 538 1.94 30.29 -7.76
N PHE A 539 1.21 31.31 -7.34
CA PHE A 539 0.67 31.42 -5.99
C PHE A 539 -0.47 30.41 -5.75
N HIS A 540 -1.31 30.14 -6.78
CA HIS A 540 -2.37 29.15 -6.70
C HIS A 540 -1.83 27.73 -6.50
N SER A 541 -0.67 27.41 -7.03
CA SER A 541 -0.03 26.12 -6.81
C SER A 541 0.17 25.79 -5.32
N PHE A 542 0.45 26.81 -4.48
CA PHE A 542 0.51 26.60 -3.02
C PHE A 542 -0.85 26.27 -2.43
N ASN A 543 -1.95 26.86 -2.94
CA ASN A 543 -3.30 26.51 -2.52
C ASN A 543 -3.63 25.04 -2.83
N MET A 544 -3.06 24.49 -3.91
CA MET A 544 -3.32 23.14 -4.38
C MET A 544 -2.57 22.06 -3.59
N ARG A 545 -1.69 22.42 -2.64
CA ARG A 545 -1.01 21.46 -1.74
C ARG A 545 -1.98 20.61 -0.93
N SER A 546 -3.16 21.15 -0.62
CA SER A 546 -4.28 20.38 -0.08
C SER A 546 -5.58 20.81 -0.76
N GLN A 547 -6.42 19.84 -1.16
CA GLN A 547 -7.69 20.17 -1.83
C GLN A 547 -8.70 20.83 -0.87
N ARG A 548 -8.78 20.41 0.38
CA ARG A 548 -9.74 20.87 1.38
C ARG A 548 -9.10 21.51 2.61
N GLY A 549 -7.88 21.11 2.94
CA GLY A 549 -7.13 21.64 4.08
C GLY A 549 -6.65 23.08 3.86
N SER A 550 -6.44 23.84 4.94
CA SER A 550 -5.79 25.14 4.87
C SER A 550 -4.29 24.98 4.68
N ILE A 551 -3.71 25.77 3.76
CA ILE A 551 -2.25 25.79 3.53
C ILE A 551 -1.48 26.21 4.78
N PHE A 552 -2.06 27.03 5.64
CA PHE A 552 -1.45 27.50 6.89
C PHE A 552 -1.38 26.43 7.99
N LYS A 553 -2.12 25.31 7.84
CA LYS A 553 -2.13 24.18 8.78
C LYS A 553 -1.29 22.99 8.32
N LEU A 554 -0.75 23.02 7.11
CA LEU A 554 0.07 21.95 6.59
C LEU A 554 1.39 21.85 7.35
N LYS A 555 1.70 20.65 7.85
CA LYS A 555 2.99 20.36 8.49
C LYS A 555 4.05 20.04 7.43
N GLY A 556 5.11 20.83 7.40
CA GLY A 556 6.22 20.69 6.46
C GLY A 556 6.02 21.49 5.17
N GLN A 557 7.14 21.78 4.51
CA GLN A 557 7.17 22.51 3.24
C GLN A 557 7.52 21.56 2.10
N ASN A 558 6.92 21.79 0.94
CA ASN A 558 7.33 21.16 -0.30
C ASN A 558 8.44 22.04 -0.93
N MET A 559 9.70 21.67 -0.65
CA MET A 559 10.85 22.43 -1.16
C MET A 559 10.94 22.41 -2.68
N ILE A 560 10.45 21.35 -3.32
CA ILE A 560 10.45 21.24 -4.79
C ILE A 560 9.46 22.26 -5.37
N LEU A 561 8.28 22.39 -4.76
CA LEU A 561 7.31 23.41 -5.15
C LEU A 561 7.85 24.83 -4.94
N LEU A 562 8.55 25.08 -3.83
CA LEU A 562 9.17 26.37 -3.57
C LEU A 562 10.24 26.70 -4.61
N ILE A 563 11.11 25.75 -4.95
CA ILE A 563 12.12 25.93 -6.00
C ILE A 563 11.47 26.14 -7.36
N ALA A 564 10.44 25.38 -7.71
CA ALA A 564 9.69 25.54 -8.94
C ALA A 564 9.04 26.95 -9.00
N ALA A 565 8.37 27.38 -7.93
CA ALA A 565 7.73 28.69 -7.85
C ALA A 565 8.73 29.85 -8.00
N VAL A 566 9.86 29.81 -7.29
CA VAL A 566 10.90 30.84 -7.41
C VAL A 566 11.53 30.80 -8.78
N GLY A 567 11.82 29.63 -9.34
CA GLY A 567 12.39 29.49 -10.67
C GLY A 567 11.47 30.01 -11.77
N THR A 568 10.19 29.70 -11.71
CA THR A 568 9.17 30.18 -12.67
C THR A 568 8.93 31.68 -12.53
N LEU A 569 8.94 32.20 -11.29
CA LEU A 569 8.85 33.66 -11.03
C LEU A 569 10.02 34.42 -11.68
N ILE A 570 11.25 33.97 -11.46
CA ILE A 570 12.45 34.58 -12.05
C ILE A 570 12.39 34.47 -13.59
N ALA A 571 12.05 33.30 -14.13
CA ALA A 571 11.98 33.10 -15.57
C ALA A 571 10.92 34.00 -16.22
N THR A 572 9.72 34.12 -15.62
CA THR A 572 8.66 35.01 -16.10
C THR A 572 9.06 36.47 -16.05
N THR A 573 9.73 36.90 -14.97
CA THR A 573 10.27 38.28 -14.88
C THR A 573 11.31 38.54 -15.97
N LEU A 574 12.25 37.62 -16.19
CA LEU A 574 13.29 37.76 -17.21
C LEU A 574 12.70 37.86 -18.63
N VAL A 575 11.65 37.13 -18.93
CA VAL A 575 10.99 37.21 -20.25
C VAL A 575 10.34 38.56 -20.49
N CYS A 576 9.84 39.21 -19.46
CA CYS A 576 9.26 40.56 -19.57
C CYS A 576 10.31 41.68 -19.58
N GLU A 577 11.45 41.54 -18.87
CA GLU A 577 12.40 42.61 -18.64
C GLU A 577 13.65 42.57 -19.53
N VAL A 578 14.04 41.39 -20.02
CA VAL A 578 15.20 41.24 -20.91
C VAL A 578 14.78 41.62 -22.34
N GLU A 579 15.30 42.72 -22.88
CA GLU A 579 14.90 43.30 -24.16
C GLU A 579 14.80 42.27 -25.32
N LEU A 580 15.78 41.37 -25.43
CA LEU A 580 15.78 40.32 -26.48
C LEU A 580 14.57 39.40 -26.34
N LEU A 581 14.24 38.99 -25.10
CA LEU A 581 13.12 38.09 -24.80
C LEU A 581 11.79 38.84 -24.88
N ALA A 582 11.72 40.03 -24.30
CA ALA A 582 10.51 40.86 -24.34
C ALA A 582 10.09 41.18 -25.78
N ASN A 583 11.05 41.48 -26.66
CA ASN A 583 10.77 41.67 -28.10
C ASN A 583 10.28 40.40 -28.77
N ALA A 584 10.87 39.23 -28.47
CA ALA A 584 10.45 37.93 -29.03
C ALA A 584 9.03 37.57 -28.60
N PHE A 585 8.65 37.84 -27.36
CA PHE A 585 7.33 37.63 -26.79
C PHE A 585 6.37 38.81 -27.03
N GLN A 586 6.84 39.90 -27.63
CA GLN A 586 6.08 41.12 -27.90
C GLN A 586 5.52 41.78 -26.62
N PHE A 587 6.31 41.77 -25.56
CA PHE A 587 6.04 42.51 -24.32
C PHE A 587 6.60 43.94 -24.38
N THR A 588 5.99 44.82 -23.61
CA THR A 588 6.46 46.16 -23.33
C THR A 588 6.99 46.21 -21.90
N SER A 589 8.10 46.91 -21.68
CA SER A 589 8.62 47.11 -20.32
C SER A 589 7.60 47.82 -19.44
N VAL A 590 7.38 47.30 -18.24
CA VAL A 590 6.43 47.86 -17.28
C VAL A 590 7.19 48.54 -16.13
N SER A 591 6.58 49.57 -15.55
CA SER A 591 7.13 50.25 -14.38
C SER A 591 7.11 49.33 -13.15
N LEU A 592 7.92 49.64 -12.13
CA LEU A 592 7.90 48.92 -10.87
C LEU A 592 6.52 48.94 -10.19
N GLU A 593 5.77 50.06 -10.35
CA GLU A 593 4.40 50.18 -9.80
C GLU A 593 3.43 49.20 -10.48
N GLU A 594 3.48 49.13 -11.82
CA GLU A 594 2.68 48.18 -12.61
C GLU A 594 3.02 46.71 -12.24
N TYR A 595 4.31 46.42 -12.09
CA TYR A 595 4.79 45.11 -11.69
C TYR A 595 4.28 44.72 -10.28
N LEU A 596 4.34 45.65 -9.30
CA LEU A 596 3.83 45.44 -7.96
C LEU A 596 2.30 45.25 -7.92
N VAL A 597 1.57 45.99 -8.78
CA VAL A 597 0.11 45.79 -8.91
C VAL A 597 -0.19 44.41 -9.48
N ALA A 598 0.53 43.94 -10.49
CA ALA A 598 0.35 42.61 -11.07
C ALA A 598 0.62 41.50 -10.05
N ILE A 599 1.72 41.58 -9.28
CA ILE A 599 2.01 40.65 -8.19
C ILE A 599 0.91 40.72 -7.12
N GLY A 600 0.51 41.93 -6.71
CA GLY A 600 -0.52 42.11 -5.69
C GLY A 600 -1.83 41.42 -6.06
N LEU A 601 -2.27 41.56 -7.31
CA LEU A 601 -3.45 40.87 -7.84
C LEU A 601 -3.24 39.32 -7.84
N GLY A 602 -2.06 38.85 -8.27
CA GLY A 602 -1.74 37.41 -8.26
C GLY A 602 -1.78 36.80 -6.86
N VAL A 603 -1.27 37.52 -5.84
CA VAL A 603 -1.28 37.03 -4.44
C VAL A 603 -2.71 36.91 -3.86
N LEU A 604 -3.69 37.67 -4.35
CA LEU A 604 -5.09 37.62 -3.88
C LEU A 604 -5.74 36.22 -4.07
N VAL A 605 -5.19 35.39 -4.95
CA VAL A 605 -5.64 34.01 -5.13
C VAL A 605 -5.54 33.24 -3.82
N ILE A 606 -4.55 33.50 -2.97
CA ILE A 606 -4.36 32.77 -1.70
C ILE A 606 -5.52 33.01 -0.74
N PRO A 607 -5.82 34.25 -0.31
CA PRO A 607 -6.90 34.49 0.65
C PRO A 607 -8.27 34.12 0.09
N ILE A 608 -8.53 34.32 -1.20
CA ILE A 608 -9.84 34.00 -1.82
C ILE A 608 -10.08 32.49 -1.74
N VAL A 609 -9.10 31.68 -2.15
CA VAL A 609 -9.22 30.20 -2.10
C VAL A 609 -9.32 29.70 -0.66
N GLU A 610 -8.59 30.29 0.29
CA GLU A 610 -8.70 29.92 1.70
C GLU A 610 -10.09 30.21 2.30
N ILE A 611 -10.71 31.33 1.90
CA ILE A 611 -12.10 31.65 2.28
C ILE A 611 -13.07 30.59 1.73
N VAL A 612 -12.95 30.25 0.44
CA VAL A 612 -13.80 29.22 -0.17
C VAL A 612 -13.61 27.86 0.50
N LYS A 613 -12.36 27.43 0.74
CA LYS A 613 -12.07 26.20 1.48
C LYS A 613 -12.63 26.21 2.91
N PHE A 614 -12.58 27.36 3.58
CA PHE A 614 -13.19 27.51 4.91
C PHE A 614 -14.71 27.31 4.87
N ILE A 615 -15.37 27.90 3.88
CA ILE A 615 -16.81 27.75 3.64
C ILE A 615 -17.12 26.27 3.33
N GLN A 616 -16.39 25.65 2.42
CA GLN A 616 -16.58 24.25 2.05
C GLN A 616 -16.44 23.31 3.26
N ARG A 617 -15.41 23.49 4.11
CA ARG A 617 -15.25 22.70 5.35
C ARG A 617 -16.40 22.86 6.33
N LYS A 618 -17.05 24.02 6.35
CA LYS A 618 -18.14 24.30 7.29
C LYS A 618 -19.51 23.74 6.82
N PHE A 619 -19.75 23.77 5.51
CA PHE A 619 -21.05 23.46 4.92
C PHE A 619 -21.11 22.09 4.23
N VAL A 620 -19.99 21.57 3.75
CA VAL A 620 -19.89 20.21 3.23
C VAL A 620 -19.33 19.33 4.34
N LYS A 621 -20.19 18.91 5.27
CA LYS A 621 -19.85 17.80 6.19
C LYS A 621 -19.70 16.54 5.34
N ASN A 622 -18.54 15.90 5.48
CA ASN A 622 -18.16 14.63 4.84
C ASN A 622 -19.19 13.52 5.03
#